data_235f198ced9e4f2521560eeecb3f845e
#
_entry.id   235f198ced9e4f2521560eeecb3f845e
#
_cell.length_a   1.000
_cell.length_b   1.000
_cell.length_c   1.000
_cell.angle_alpha   90.00
_cell.angle_beta   90.00
_cell.angle_gamma   90.00
#
_symmetry.space_group_name_H-M   'P 1'
#
loop_
_entity.id
_entity.type
_entity.pdbx_description
1 polymer ?
#
loop_
_entity_poly.entity_id
_entity_poly.type
_entity_poly.pdbx_seq_one_letter_code
_entity_poly.pdbx_strand_id
1 'polypeptide(L)'
;PQTPGAGRLSAKHIVYSLYAPLSDLPVEPDIPDGWDTFYRRHILAPSEERDAADAIPALTPIDDATSQAVQAQYTALPYPRWLSTRAIKPATRQAVMEAAVTGLPPEPALHDPAPLKILVAGCGTGKHAVDVATRFSDAEVLAIDLSRPSLGYAACQAERLGIANIRFGVGDILQLGALDARFD
;
A
#
# COMPACT_ATOMS: atom_id res chain seq x y z
N PRO A 1 -4.05 -30.79 -2.27
CA PRO A 1 -5.24 -30.83 -3.14
C PRO A 1 -4.80 -30.85 -4.60
N GLN A 2 -5.55 -31.54 -5.48
CA GLN A 2 -5.27 -31.50 -6.91
C GLN A 2 -5.57 -30.10 -7.44
N THR A 3 -4.68 -29.57 -8.30
CA THR A 3 -4.90 -28.28 -8.98
C THR A 3 -6.18 -28.33 -9.80
N PRO A 4 -7.16 -27.43 -9.58
CA PRO A 4 -8.33 -27.38 -10.42
C PRO A 4 -7.94 -27.02 -11.85
N GLY A 5 -8.50 -27.74 -12.83
CA GLY A 5 -8.32 -27.39 -14.24
C GLY A 5 -9.16 -26.19 -14.67
N ALA A 6 -8.95 -25.74 -15.93
CA ALA A 6 -9.80 -24.74 -16.56
C ALA A 6 -11.26 -25.17 -16.51
N GLY A 7 -12.13 -24.29 -16.06
CA GLY A 7 -13.56 -24.53 -15.97
C GLY A 7 -14.27 -23.56 -15.05
N ARG A 8 -15.57 -23.74 -14.90
CA ARG A 8 -16.39 -22.89 -14.06
C ARG A 8 -15.94 -22.91 -12.61
N LEU A 9 -15.84 -21.75 -11.96
CA LEU A 9 -15.57 -21.62 -10.53
C LEU A 9 -16.51 -22.54 -9.73
N SER A 10 -15.94 -23.28 -8.78
CA SER A 10 -16.66 -24.32 -8.03
C SER A 10 -16.07 -24.47 -6.63
N ALA A 11 -16.68 -25.30 -5.80
CA ALA A 11 -16.20 -25.61 -4.47
C ALA A 11 -14.73 -26.10 -4.45
N LYS A 12 -14.26 -26.76 -5.53
CA LYS A 12 -12.85 -27.19 -5.66
C LYS A 12 -11.88 -25.99 -5.65
N HIS A 13 -12.26 -24.88 -6.29
CA HIS A 13 -11.47 -23.64 -6.31
C HIS A 13 -11.42 -22.98 -4.93
N ILE A 14 -12.55 -23.00 -4.19
CA ILE A 14 -12.58 -22.51 -2.80
C ILE A 14 -11.61 -23.34 -1.94
N VAL A 15 -11.70 -24.67 -2.02
CA VAL A 15 -10.79 -25.54 -1.27
C VAL A 15 -9.34 -25.31 -1.68
N TYR A 16 -9.04 -25.16 -2.97
CA TYR A 16 -7.70 -24.87 -3.46
C TYR A 16 -7.17 -23.55 -2.92
N SER A 17 -8.00 -22.48 -2.86
CA SER A 17 -7.60 -21.16 -2.36
C SER A 17 -7.19 -21.12 -0.88
N LEU A 18 -7.48 -22.17 -0.11
CA LEU A 18 -7.00 -22.33 1.26
C LEU A 18 -5.51 -22.77 1.32
N TYR A 19 -4.94 -23.24 0.20
CA TYR A 19 -3.59 -23.79 0.14
C TYR A 19 -2.67 -23.06 -0.84
N ALA A 20 -3.25 -22.44 -1.88
CA ALA A 20 -2.49 -21.70 -2.90
C ALA A 20 -3.34 -20.58 -3.53
N PRO A 21 -2.70 -19.51 -4.03
CA PRO A 21 -3.39 -18.43 -4.72
C PRO A 21 -4.10 -18.93 -5.98
N LEU A 22 -5.34 -18.53 -6.19
CA LEU A 22 -6.07 -18.85 -7.43
C LEU A 22 -5.53 -18.07 -8.64
N SER A 23 -4.88 -16.93 -8.40
CA SER A 23 -4.21 -16.14 -9.44
C SER A 23 -3.06 -16.88 -10.13
N ASP A 24 -2.57 -17.96 -9.52
CA ASP A 24 -1.49 -18.78 -10.08
C ASP A 24 -2.01 -19.93 -10.97
N LEU A 25 -3.35 -20.04 -11.12
CA LEU A 25 -3.95 -20.98 -12.05
C LEU A 25 -3.66 -20.55 -13.50
N PRO A 26 -3.29 -21.51 -14.38
CA PRO A 26 -2.90 -21.20 -15.75
C PRO A 26 -4.04 -20.74 -16.68
N VAL A 27 -5.28 -20.77 -16.21
CA VAL A 27 -6.48 -20.47 -17.01
C VAL A 27 -7.48 -19.71 -16.16
N GLU A 28 -8.04 -18.65 -16.72
CA GLU A 28 -9.14 -17.94 -16.10
C GLU A 28 -10.38 -18.84 -16.03
N PRO A 29 -10.95 -19.03 -14.84
CA PRO A 29 -12.15 -19.82 -14.69
C PRO A 29 -13.38 -19.04 -15.16
N ASP A 30 -14.37 -19.74 -15.71
CA ASP A 30 -15.71 -19.20 -15.95
C ASP A 30 -16.37 -18.85 -14.61
N ILE A 31 -16.91 -17.61 -14.53
CA ILE A 31 -17.44 -17.06 -13.28
C ILE A 31 -18.94 -17.33 -13.19
N PRO A 32 -19.41 -18.11 -12.22
CA PRO A 32 -20.83 -18.26 -11.96
C PRO A 32 -21.47 -16.96 -11.45
N ASP A 33 -22.76 -16.78 -11.70
CA ASP A 33 -23.52 -15.66 -11.15
C ASP A 33 -23.39 -15.60 -9.62
N GLY A 34 -23.11 -14.38 -9.11
CA GLY A 34 -22.94 -14.14 -7.69
C GLY A 34 -21.54 -14.43 -7.12
N TRP A 35 -20.59 -14.86 -7.96
CA TRP A 35 -19.20 -15.12 -7.54
C TRP A 35 -18.23 -13.98 -7.85
N ASP A 36 -18.72 -12.84 -8.34
CA ASP A 36 -17.89 -11.70 -8.74
C ASP A 36 -16.95 -11.21 -7.63
N THR A 37 -17.45 -11.12 -6.39
CA THR A 37 -16.66 -10.69 -5.24
C THR A 37 -15.52 -11.67 -4.94
N PHE A 38 -15.82 -12.98 -5.02
CA PHE A 38 -14.81 -14.02 -4.81
C PHE A 38 -13.75 -13.98 -5.92
N TYR A 39 -14.17 -13.91 -7.19
CA TYR A 39 -13.28 -13.83 -8.34
C TYR A 39 -12.35 -12.60 -8.26
N ARG A 40 -12.95 -11.43 -8.05
CA ARG A 40 -12.18 -10.19 -7.89
C ARG A 40 -11.13 -10.31 -6.79
N ARG A 41 -11.50 -10.84 -5.62
CA ARG A 41 -10.63 -10.92 -4.46
C ARG A 41 -9.49 -11.94 -4.60
N HIS A 42 -9.74 -13.07 -5.24
CA HIS A 42 -8.83 -14.20 -5.25
C HIS A 42 -8.08 -14.40 -6.57
N ILE A 43 -8.53 -13.73 -7.63
CA ILE A 43 -7.93 -13.87 -8.97
C ILE A 43 -7.46 -12.49 -9.48
N LEU A 44 -8.38 -11.52 -9.64
CA LEU A 44 -8.01 -10.23 -10.23
C LEU A 44 -7.12 -9.40 -9.31
N ALA A 45 -7.52 -9.17 -8.06
CA ALA A 45 -6.79 -8.30 -7.16
C ALA A 45 -5.32 -8.74 -6.94
N PRO A 46 -4.99 -10.04 -6.78
CA PRO A 46 -3.59 -10.46 -6.69
C PRO A 46 -2.78 -10.20 -7.96
N SER A 47 -3.40 -10.22 -9.15
CA SER A 47 -2.73 -9.85 -10.40
C SER A 47 -2.47 -8.34 -10.47
N GLU A 48 -3.51 -7.54 -10.23
CA GLU A 48 -3.41 -6.08 -10.17
C GLU A 48 -2.33 -5.62 -9.17
N GLU A 49 -2.26 -6.27 -8.01
CA GLU A 49 -1.26 -5.98 -6.97
C GLU A 49 0.17 -6.33 -7.40
N ARG A 50 0.37 -7.42 -8.16
CA ARG A 50 1.68 -7.77 -8.73
C ARG A 50 2.11 -6.75 -9.77
N ASP A 51 1.22 -6.40 -10.70
CA ASP A 51 1.51 -5.41 -11.75
C ASP A 51 1.85 -4.05 -11.12
N ALA A 52 1.09 -3.63 -10.11
CA ALA A 52 1.37 -2.42 -9.35
C ALA A 52 2.73 -2.51 -8.62
N ALA A 53 3.04 -3.66 -8.01
CA ALA A 53 4.31 -3.88 -7.32
C ALA A 53 5.50 -3.76 -8.27
N ASP A 54 5.40 -4.32 -9.47
CA ASP A 54 6.47 -4.29 -10.47
C ASP A 54 6.75 -2.86 -10.98
N ALA A 55 5.73 -2.02 -11.02
CA ALA A 55 5.84 -0.62 -11.41
C ALA A 55 6.48 0.29 -10.32
N ILE A 56 6.59 -0.16 -9.07
CA ILE A 56 7.12 0.66 -7.97
C ILE A 56 8.65 0.79 -8.09
N PRO A 57 9.19 2.03 -8.11
CA PRO A 57 10.63 2.25 -8.21
C PRO A 57 11.38 1.82 -6.94
N ALA A 58 12.62 1.35 -7.09
CA ALA A 58 13.57 1.26 -6.00
C ALA A 58 14.19 2.64 -5.77
N LEU A 59 14.13 3.14 -4.54
CA LEU A 59 14.61 4.48 -4.16
C LEU A 59 15.93 4.43 -3.41
N THR A 60 16.20 3.36 -2.67
CA THR A 60 17.47 3.15 -1.96
C THR A 60 17.97 1.72 -2.20
N PRO A 61 19.28 1.46 -2.05
CA PRO A 61 19.77 0.10 -1.99
C PRO A 61 19.26 -0.62 -0.72
N ILE A 62 19.27 -1.96 -0.73
CA ILE A 62 18.94 -2.81 0.41
C ILE A 62 20.14 -3.75 0.59
N ASP A 63 21.19 -3.24 1.22
CA ASP A 63 22.48 -3.93 1.34
C ASP A 63 22.69 -4.55 2.73
N ASP A 64 21.97 -4.06 3.75
CA ASP A 64 22.06 -4.59 5.11
C ASP A 64 21.45 -6.00 5.22
N ALA A 65 22.17 -6.92 5.85
CA ALA A 65 21.76 -8.31 5.97
C ALA A 65 20.45 -8.49 6.76
N THR A 66 20.23 -7.64 7.77
CA THR A 66 18.99 -7.65 8.57
C THR A 66 17.82 -7.17 7.72
N SER A 67 18.02 -6.08 6.97
CA SER A 67 17.01 -5.54 6.04
C SER A 67 16.64 -6.57 4.97
N GLN A 68 17.61 -7.30 4.41
CA GLN A 68 17.35 -8.38 3.45
C GLN A 68 16.55 -9.54 4.06
N ALA A 69 16.88 -9.95 5.30
CA ALA A 69 16.13 -11.00 5.99
C ALA A 69 14.68 -10.57 6.29
N VAL A 70 14.49 -9.33 6.75
CA VAL A 70 13.17 -8.73 6.97
C VAL A 70 12.39 -8.62 5.67
N GLN A 71 13.03 -8.15 4.58
CA GLN A 71 12.44 -8.08 3.26
C GLN A 71 11.92 -9.45 2.81
N ALA A 72 12.74 -10.50 2.92
CA ALA A 72 12.36 -11.86 2.53
C ALA A 72 11.11 -12.34 3.28
N GLN A 73 11.04 -12.08 4.59
CA GLN A 73 9.90 -12.46 5.42
C GLN A 73 8.60 -11.76 4.98
N TYR A 74 8.63 -10.43 4.80
CA TYR A 74 7.43 -9.66 4.44
C TYR A 74 7.06 -9.78 2.95
N THR A 75 8.03 -10.15 2.10
CA THR A 75 7.75 -10.47 0.70
C THR A 75 6.92 -11.74 0.57
N ALA A 76 7.21 -12.74 1.40
CA ALA A 76 6.46 -14.00 1.39
C ALA A 76 5.02 -13.85 1.90
N LEU A 77 4.79 -12.95 2.87
CA LEU A 77 3.49 -12.75 3.52
C LEU A 77 3.23 -11.27 3.80
N PRO A 78 2.73 -10.51 2.81
CA PRO A 78 2.30 -9.12 3.02
C PRO A 78 1.20 -9.05 4.10
N TYR A 79 1.48 -8.42 5.24
CA TYR A 79 0.57 -8.34 6.37
C TYR A 79 0.71 -7.01 7.12
N PRO A 80 -0.36 -6.47 7.71
CA PRO A 80 -1.76 -6.91 7.63
C PRO A 80 -2.44 -6.43 6.32
N ARG A 81 -3.28 -7.28 5.73
CA ARG A 81 -4.15 -6.86 4.61
C ARG A 81 -5.43 -6.23 5.17
N TRP A 82 -5.56 -4.93 5.01
CA TRP A 82 -6.73 -4.18 5.46
C TRP A 82 -7.74 -4.02 4.32
N LEU A 83 -9.03 -4.07 4.64
CA LEU A 83 -10.12 -4.04 3.66
C LEU A 83 -10.88 -2.71 3.64
N SER A 84 -10.70 -1.89 4.67
CA SER A 84 -11.39 -0.61 4.80
C SER A 84 -10.54 0.39 5.59
N THR A 85 -10.77 1.67 5.32
CA THR A 85 -10.27 2.78 6.13
C THR A 85 -11.39 3.36 6.97
N ARG A 86 -11.05 4.03 8.06
CA ARG A 86 -12.00 4.89 8.76
C ARG A 86 -12.34 6.07 7.85
N ALA A 87 -13.54 6.64 8.00
CA ALA A 87 -13.87 7.93 7.41
C ALA A 87 -13.01 9.01 8.06
N ILE A 88 -11.91 9.36 7.41
CA ILE A 88 -11.02 10.44 7.84
C ILE A 88 -11.50 11.71 7.13
N LYS A 89 -11.76 12.75 7.89
CA LYS A 89 -12.07 14.07 7.31
C LYS A 89 -10.75 14.69 6.83
N PRO A 90 -10.61 15.02 5.54
CA PRO A 90 -9.49 15.79 5.06
C PRO A 90 -9.38 17.11 5.80
N ALA A 91 -8.17 17.56 6.09
CA ALA A 91 -7.89 18.81 6.73
C ALA A 91 -6.59 19.39 6.19
N THR A 92 -6.46 20.70 6.19
CA THR A 92 -5.20 21.36 5.87
C THR A 92 -4.19 21.18 7.00
N ARG A 93 -2.89 21.33 6.68
CA ARG A 93 -1.80 21.39 7.67
C ARG A 93 -2.18 22.27 8.86
N GLN A 94 -2.61 23.50 8.58
CA GLN A 94 -2.99 24.47 9.60
C GLN A 94 -4.09 23.92 10.52
N ALA A 95 -5.18 23.40 9.94
CA ALA A 95 -6.32 22.89 10.73
C ALA A 95 -5.92 21.68 11.61
N VAL A 96 -5.00 20.82 11.13
CA VAL A 96 -4.50 19.68 11.93
C VAL A 96 -3.63 20.17 13.08
N MET A 97 -2.73 21.13 12.82
CA MET A 97 -1.84 21.67 13.85
C MET A 97 -2.60 22.44 14.93
N GLU A 98 -3.56 23.29 14.53
CA GLU A 98 -4.44 24.02 15.46
C GLU A 98 -5.25 23.07 16.35
N ALA A 99 -5.72 21.95 15.79
CA ALA A 99 -6.45 20.94 16.56
C ALA A 99 -5.56 20.10 17.49
N ALA A 100 -4.29 19.89 17.12
CA ALA A 100 -3.37 19.07 17.89
C ALA A 100 -2.71 19.80 19.07
N VAL A 101 -2.53 21.10 18.96
CA VAL A 101 -1.80 21.92 19.94
C VAL A 101 -2.61 23.14 20.33
N THR A 102 -3.31 23.02 21.44
CA THR A 102 -4.05 24.15 22.02
C THR A 102 -3.06 25.18 22.56
N GLY A 103 -3.13 26.42 22.03
CA GLY A 103 -2.36 27.55 22.54
C GLY A 103 -0.99 27.79 21.91
N LEU A 104 -0.68 27.16 20.79
CA LEU A 104 0.46 27.61 19.97
C LEU A 104 0.17 29.01 19.39
N PRO A 105 1.12 29.95 19.50
CA PRO A 105 1.02 31.16 18.73
C PRO A 105 1.03 30.82 17.22
N PRO A 106 0.42 31.64 16.37
CA PRO A 106 0.46 31.43 14.94
C PRO A 106 1.91 31.56 14.46
N GLU A 107 2.57 30.45 14.25
CA GLU A 107 3.91 30.39 13.69
C GLU A 107 3.85 30.69 12.18
N PRO A 108 4.67 31.59 11.66
CA PRO A 108 4.75 31.86 10.23
C PRO A 108 5.03 30.62 9.38
N ALA A 109 5.77 29.65 9.91
CA ALA A 109 6.08 28.37 9.27
C ALA A 109 4.85 27.51 9.00
N LEU A 110 3.74 27.69 9.74
CA LEU A 110 2.48 27.01 9.50
C LEU A 110 1.70 27.59 8.30
N HIS A 111 2.11 28.74 7.81
CA HIS A 111 1.50 29.46 6.69
C HIS A 111 2.31 29.34 5.40
N ASP A 112 3.32 28.45 5.37
CA ASP A 112 4.04 28.18 4.13
C ASP A 112 3.04 27.64 3.09
N PRO A 113 2.89 28.32 1.92
CA PRO A 113 1.98 27.89 0.87
C PRO A 113 2.47 26.63 0.14
N ALA A 114 3.72 26.20 0.36
CA ALA A 114 4.25 24.98 -0.25
C ALA A 114 3.52 23.72 0.30
N PRO A 115 3.25 22.74 -0.54
CA PRO A 115 2.69 21.47 -0.09
C PRO A 115 3.59 20.82 0.96
N LEU A 116 2.99 20.36 2.05
CA LEU A 116 3.69 19.59 3.08
C LEU A 116 4.26 18.30 2.46
N LYS A 117 5.53 18.04 2.64
CA LYS A 117 6.20 16.81 2.16
C LYS A 117 6.36 15.83 3.31
N ILE A 118 5.63 14.73 3.25
CA ILE A 118 5.58 13.73 4.33
C ILE A 118 6.23 12.43 3.87
N LEU A 119 7.18 11.93 4.67
CA LEU A 119 7.71 10.58 4.52
C LEU A 119 7.04 9.63 5.51
N VAL A 120 6.50 8.51 5.00
CA VAL A 120 6.07 7.38 5.82
C VAL A 120 7.02 6.21 5.56
N ALA A 121 8.00 6.05 6.46
CA ALA A 121 9.01 5.02 6.36
C ALA A 121 8.54 3.73 7.05
N GLY A 122 8.71 2.59 6.36
CA GLY A 122 8.22 1.29 6.84
C GLY A 122 6.70 1.19 6.77
N CYS A 123 6.08 1.62 5.68
CA CYS A 123 4.63 1.74 5.57
C CYS A 123 3.89 0.38 5.46
N GLY A 124 4.60 -0.72 5.21
CA GLY A 124 4.02 -2.04 5.00
C GLY A 124 2.96 -2.04 3.90
N THR A 125 1.78 -2.56 4.19
CA THR A 125 0.62 -2.56 3.29
C THR A 125 -0.10 -1.19 3.20
N GLY A 126 0.52 -0.12 3.69
CA GLY A 126 0.15 1.27 3.41
C GLY A 126 -1.03 1.84 4.19
N LYS A 127 -1.60 1.12 5.18
CA LYS A 127 -2.78 1.62 5.91
C LYS A 127 -2.53 3.00 6.52
N HIS A 128 -1.43 3.14 7.26
CA HIS A 128 -1.07 4.41 7.90
C HIS A 128 -0.75 5.49 6.84
N ALA A 129 -0.02 5.15 5.79
CA ALA A 129 0.33 6.09 4.73
C ALA A 129 -0.90 6.64 4.00
N VAL A 130 -1.88 5.78 3.70
CA VAL A 130 -3.16 6.17 3.11
C VAL A 130 -3.97 7.04 4.06
N ASP A 131 -4.00 6.71 5.37
CA ASP A 131 -4.67 7.54 6.37
C ASP A 131 -4.03 8.93 6.48
N VAL A 132 -2.68 9.02 6.41
CA VAL A 132 -1.93 10.30 6.38
C VAL A 132 -2.27 11.09 5.13
N ALA A 133 -2.20 10.47 3.93
CA ALA A 133 -2.52 11.13 2.67
C ALA A 133 -3.97 11.62 2.60
N THR A 134 -4.90 10.84 3.16
CA THR A 134 -6.30 11.24 3.27
C THR A 134 -6.47 12.43 4.22
N ARG A 135 -5.75 12.42 5.34
CA ARG A 135 -5.84 13.49 6.35
C ARG A 135 -5.27 14.80 5.84
N PHE A 136 -4.11 14.76 5.22
CA PHE A 136 -3.41 15.93 4.69
C PHE A 136 -3.61 15.98 3.16
N SER A 137 -4.78 16.42 2.75
CA SER A 137 -5.17 16.40 1.33
C SER A 137 -4.35 17.34 0.44
N ASP A 138 -3.64 18.31 1.02
CA ASP A 138 -2.74 19.27 0.38
C ASP A 138 -1.25 18.87 0.49
N ALA A 139 -0.94 17.73 1.10
CA ALA A 139 0.42 17.22 1.24
C ALA A 139 0.84 16.33 0.06
N GLU A 140 2.15 16.24 -0.15
CA GLU A 140 2.79 15.21 -0.96
C GLU A 140 3.31 14.11 -0.04
N VAL A 141 2.78 12.91 -0.13
CA VAL A 141 3.19 11.78 0.71
C VAL A 141 4.06 10.83 -0.09
N LEU A 142 5.26 10.54 0.44
CA LEU A 142 6.09 9.43 -0.02
C LEU A 142 6.04 8.31 1.03
N ALA A 143 5.60 7.13 0.62
CA ALA A 143 5.54 5.95 1.46
C ALA A 143 6.57 4.91 0.99
N ILE A 144 7.46 4.49 1.87
CA ILE A 144 8.50 3.51 1.53
C ILE A 144 8.42 2.27 2.41
N ASP A 145 8.80 1.14 1.84
CA ASP A 145 8.91 -0.14 2.54
C ASP A 145 9.92 -1.05 1.83
N LEU A 146 10.41 -2.07 2.53
CA LEU A 146 11.27 -3.10 1.96
C LEU A 146 10.49 -4.06 1.05
N SER A 147 9.23 -4.32 1.39
CA SER A 147 8.40 -5.33 0.76
C SER A 147 7.65 -4.78 -0.45
N ARG A 148 8.15 -5.07 -1.64
CA ARG A 148 7.52 -4.71 -2.91
C ARG A 148 6.06 -5.21 -3.03
N PRO A 149 5.71 -6.46 -2.66
CA PRO A 149 4.32 -6.91 -2.66
C PRO A 149 3.42 -6.15 -1.69
N SER A 150 3.93 -5.74 -0.52
CA SER A 150 3.18 -4.91 0.42
C SER A 150 2.85 -3.54 -0.18
N LEU A 151 3.82 -2.95 -0.87
CA LEU A 151 3.64 -1.67 -1.57
C LEU A 151 2.67 -1.78 -2.75
N GLY A 152 2.70 -2.88 -3.51
CA GLY A 152 1.74 -3.14 -4.60
C GLY A 152 0.30 -3.18 -4.07
N TYR A 153 0.09 -3.90 -2.96
CA TYR A 153 -1.19 -3.88 -2.25
C TYR A 153 -1.60 -2.45 -1.84
N ALA A 154 -0.66 -1.69 -1.25
CA ALA A 154 -0.91 -0.31 -0.80
C ALA A 154 -1.30 0.61 -1.96
N ALA A 155 -0.62 0.48 -3.10
CA ALA A 155 -0.89 1.28 -4.30
C ALA A 155 -2.30 0.99 -4.86
N CYS A 156 -2.68 -0.28 -5.00
CA CYS A 156 -4.03 -0.65 -5.42
C CYS A 156 -5.11 -0.15 -4.46
N GLN A 157 -4.84 -0.15 -3.16
CA GLN A 157 -5.79 0.38 -2.17
C GLN A 157 -5.91 1.90 -2.25
N ALA A 158 -4.80 2.62 -2.43
CA ALA A 158 -4.81 4.07 -2.62
C ALA A 158 -5.60 4.46 -3.87
N GLU A 159 -5.39 3.77 -4.99
CA GLU A 159 -6.12 3.97 -6.24
C GLU A 159 -7.63 3.72 -6.07
N ARG A 160 -8.02 2.60 -5.44
CA ARG A 160 -9.44 2.27 -5.16
C ARG A 160 -10.15 3.31 -4.29
N LEU A 161 -9.39 4.00 -3.44
CA LEU A 161 -9.90 5.06 -2.57
C LEU A 161 -9.81 6.46 -3.21
N GLY A 162 -9.25 6.57 -4.43
CA GLY A 162 -9.07 7.84 -5.13
C GLY A 162 -8.04 8.77 -4.47
N ILE A 163 -7.06 8.21 -3.74
CA ILE A 163 -6.00 8.98 -3.08
C ILE A 163 -4.86 9.21 -4.07
N ALA A 164 -4.72 10.43 -4.55
CA ALA A 164 -3.78 10.79 -5.61
C ALA A 164 -2.49 11.45 -5.10
N ASN A 165 -2.47 11.93 -3.85
CA ASN A 165 -1.36 12.67 -3.26
C ASN A 165 -0.34 11.77 -2.52
N ILE A 166 -0.28 10.49 -2.87
CA ILE A 166 0.65 9.50 -2.32
C ILE A 166 1.44 8.81 -3.43
N ARG A 167 2.72 8.60 -3.18
CA ARG A 167 3.62 7.81 -4.02
C ARG A 167 4.28 6.73 -3.18
N PHE A 168 4.59 5.60 -3.82
CA PHE A 168 5.21 4.45 -3.18
C PHE A 168 6.60 4.19 -3.76
N GLY A 169 7.52 3.72 -2.91
CA GLY A 169 8.87 3.36 -3.33
C GLY A 169 9.46 2.24 -2.47
N VAL A 170 10.20 1.33 -3.10
CA VAL A 170 10.98 0.33 -2.37
C VAL A 170 12.21 1.01 -1.79
N GLY A 171 12.38 0.94 -0.48
CA GLY A 171 13.53 1.58 0.16
C GLY A 171 13.76 1.09 1.58
N ASP A 172 15.03 1.12 1.96
CA ASP A 172 15.49 0.78 3.31
C ASP A 172 15.54 2.04 4.18
N ILE A 173 14.90 1.98 5.34
CA ILE A 173 14.93 3.06 6.34
C ILE A 173 16.34 3.36 6.83
N LEU A 174 17.25 2.36 6.80
CA LEU A 174 18.66 2.54 7.17
C LEU A 174 19.45 3.33 6.11
N GLN A 175 18.90 3.46 4.90
CA GLN A 175 19.51 4.12 3.74
C GLN A 175 18.79 5.41 3.33
N LEU A 176 18.00 6.00 4.24
CA LEU A 176 17.26 7.25 3.95
C LEU A 176 18.16 8.42 3.53
N GLY A 177 19.41 8.42 3.98
CA GLY A 177 20.40 9.40 3.54
C GLY A 177 20.74 9.37 2.04
N ALA A 178 20.40 8.28 1.34
CA ALA A 178 20.54 8.17 -0.12
C ALA A 178 19.36 8.80 -0.89
N LEU A 179 18.27 9.17 -0.21
CA LEU A 179 17.15 9.88 -0.85
C LEU A 179 17.57 11.34 -1.07
N ASP A 180 17.57 11.79 -2.32
CA ASP A 180 17.70 13.20 -2.67
C ASP A 180 16.36 13.93 -2.49
N ALA A 181 15.85 13.92 -1.25
CA ALA A 181 14.59 14.52 -0.88
C ALA A 181 14.63 15.05 0.56
N ARG A 182 13.87 16.09 0.80
CA ARG A 182 13.66 16.66 2.14
C ARG A 182 12.17 16.59 2.48
N PHE A 183 11.91 16.31 3.73
CA PHE A 183 10.56 16.21 4.29
C PHE A 183 10.42 17.17 5.47
N ASP A 184 9.19 17.60 5.76
CA ASP A 184 8.85 18.51 6.84
C ASP A 184 8.70 17.82 8.21
#